data_87848abf2d1a96b38fc5413c2e34b958
#
_entry.id   87848abf2d1a96b38fc5413c2e34b958
#
_cell.length_a   1.000
_cell.length_b   1.000
_cell.length_c   1.000
_cell.angle_alpha   90.00
_cell.angle_beta   90.00
_cell.angle_gamma   90.00
#
_symmetry.space_group_name_H-M   'P 1'
#
loop_
_entity.id
_entity.type
_entity.pdbx_description
1 polymer ?
#
loop_
_entity_poly.entity_id
_entity_poly.type
_entity_poly.pdbx_seq_one_letter_code
_entity_poly.pdbx_strand_id
1 'polypeptide(L)'
;QDAQWTHTNSLGICRATTHESEVFEMNANPLLITGYRALARPCESPYIPFYPLARPAEGTAFMSWDKATAEHFKGTPEYFGWRSEWPVTTFVAAANTYDFQRQDQKDVRAFVEKLEAGWEKDVPAVTAHAKTLLKVSKEKAVEYLHAYNVRMLNEAQAAVAEKLEEKAPWTLAVMADSINPKSDEKVEVVLFSSGKLDATKADPKQTWGGVGRASIGNKITMSQKLAQPVKAEARDVDGDGLKDMVFTFTQKGLAQNMLAGANYDIWLHTYVDGKRVAAMDTAFIETEGYKGPAKRTQNADL
;
A
#
# COMPACT_ATOMS: atom_id res chain seq x y z
N GLN A 1 -14.51 -4.93 -26.80
CA GLN A 1 -13.16 -4.31 -26.91
C GLN A 1 -12.68 -4.12 -25.50
N ASP A 2 -11.82 -5.01 -25.01
CA ASP A 2 -11.19 -4.91 -23.70
C ASP A 2 -10.32 -3.65 -23.72
N ALA A 3 -10.81 -2.59 -23.07
CA ALA A 3 -9.99 -1.42 -22.82
C ALA A 3 -8.80 -1.89 -21.97
N GLN A 4 -7.63 -1.94 -22.55
CA GLN A 4 -6.40 -2.15 -21.83
C GLN A 4 -6.22 -0.96 -20.88
N TRP A 5 -6.53 -1.17 -19.62
CA TRP A 5 -6.26 -0.23 -18.56
C TRP A 5 -4.74 -0.14 -18.40
N THR A 6 -4.16 0.86 -19.01
CA THR A 6 -2.73 1.12 -18.86
C THR A 6 -2.58 2.46 -18.15
N HIS A 7 -2.05 2.43 -16.93
CA HIS A 7 -1.60 3.63 -16.20
C HIS A 7 -0.48 4.38 -16.98
N THR A 8 -0.18 3.94 -18.18
CA THR A 8 0.82 4.51 -19.09
C THR A 8 0.28 5.68 -19.90
N ASN A 9 -1.04 5.90 -19.93
CA ASN A 9 -1.58 7.07 -20.59
C ASN A 9 -1.35 8.31 -19.73
N SER A 10 -0.42 9.15 -20.14
CA SER A 10 -0.05 10.39 -19.42
C SER A 10 -1.21 11.41 -19.31
N LEU A 11 -2.31 11.21 -20.02
CA LEU A 11 -3.48 12.10 -20.03
C LEU A 11 -4.64 11.59 -19.17
N GLY A 12 -4.57 10.37 -18.65
CA GLY A 12 -5.62 9.79 -17.80
C GLY A 12 -5.61 10.36 -16.38
N ILE A 13 -6.77 10.43 -15.72
CA ILE A 13 -6.91 10.79 -14.31
C ILE A 13 -6.30 9.69 -13.43
N CYS A 14 -6.49 8.42 -13.78
CA CYS A 14 -5.91 7.29 -13.08
C CYS A 14 -4.50 7.01 -13.62
N ARG A 15 -3.49 7.45 -12.87
CA ARG A 15 -2.06 7.25 -13.19
C ARG A 15 -1.40 6.44 -12.08
N ALA A 16 -0.24 5.87 -12.39
CA ALA A 16 0.61 5.22 -11.38
C ALA A 16 0.96 6.12 -10.18
N THR A 17 0.92 7.44 -10.38
CA THR A 17 1.20 8.47 -9.35
C THR A 17 -0.07 9.12 -8.78
N THR A 18 -1.27 8.63 -9.11
CA THR A 18 -2.50 9.15 -8.51
C THR A 18 -2.59 8.63 -7.07
N HIS A 19 -2.57 9.54 -6.10
CA HIS A 19 -2.60 9.21 -4.69
C HIS A 19 -4.01 9.25 -4.12
N GLU A 20 -4.89 10.07 -4.72
CA GLU A 20 -6.28 10.14 -4.29
C GLU A 20 -7.16 10.69 -5.43
N SER A 21 -8.47 10.42 -5.33
CA SER A 21 -9.49 10.98 -6.20
C SER A 21 -10.75 11.21 -5.40
N GLU A 22 -11.44 12.33 -5.64
CA GLU A 22 -12.67 12.69 -4.94
C GLU A 22 -13.77 13.08 -5.93
N VAL A 23 -15.01 12.70 -5.58
CA VAL A 23 -16.25 13.11 -6.25
C VAL A 23 -17.21 13.60 -5.18
N PHE A 24 -17.96 14.67 -5.46
CA PHE A 24 -18.93 15.23 -4.53
C PHE A 24 -20.33 15.27 -5.15
N GLU A 25 -21.30 14.77 -4.42
CA GLU A 25 -22.72 14.98 -4.67
C GLU A 25 -23.20 16.18 -3.86
N MET A 26 -23.54 17.25 -4.57
CA MET A 26 -23.91 18.53 -3.95
C MET A 26 -25.31 18.47 -3.36
N ASN A 27 -25.51 19.13 -2.23
CA ASN A 27 -26.79 19.22 -1.55
C ASN A 27 -27.05 20.68 -1.13
N ALA A 28 -28.32 21.12 -1.14
CA ALA A 28 -28.71 22.43 -0.69
C ALA A 28 -28.36 22.70 0.80
N ASN A 29 -28.37 21.63 1.62
CA ASN A 29 -27.84 21.71 2.98
C ASN A 29 -26.38 21.21 2.95
N PRO A 30 -25.40 22.06 3.27
CA PRO A 30 -23.98 21.69 3.21
C PRO A 30 -23.58 20.46 4.05
N LEU A 31 -24.25 20.23 5.20
CA LEU A 31 -24.01 19.03 6.02
C LEU A 31 -24.40 17.73 5.34
N LEU A 32 -25.18 17.77 4.28
CA LEU A 32 -25.67 16.62 3.53
C LEU A 32 -24.96 16.47 2.17
N ILE A 33 -23.92 17.25 1.92
CA ILE A 33 -23.00 17.01 0.81
C ILE A 33 -22.33 15.65 1.07
N THR A 34 -22.42 14.76 0.10
CA THR A 34 -21.75 13.47 0.16
C THR A 34 -20.51 13.50 -0.71
N GLY A 35 -19.35 13.21 -0.13
CA GLY A 35 -18.11 12.99 -0.84
C GLY A 35 -17.87 11.48 -1.03
N TYR A 36 -17.16 11.13 -2.07
CA TYR A 36 -16.66 9.79 -2.34
C TYR A 36 -15.17 9.93 -2.59
N ARG A 37 -14.34 9.26 -1.79
CA ARG A 37 -12.89 9.37 -1.85
C ARG A 37 -12.25 8.00 -2.09
N ALA A 38 -11.49 7.88 -3.16
CA ALA A 38 -10.59 6.77 -3.37
C ALA A 38 -9.19 7.12 -2.83
N LEU A 39 -8.70 6.33 -1.89
CA LEU A 39 -7.36 6.47 -1.30
C LEU A 39 -6.39 5.62 -2.10
N ALA A 40 -5.60 6.20 -2.96
CA ALA A 40 -4.74 5.66 -4.00
C ALA A 40 -5.39 5.73 -5.40
N ARG A 41 -5.00 4.84 -6.32
CA ARG A 41 -5.50 4.85 -7.70
C ARG A 41 -6.98 4.47 -7.76
N PRO A 42 -7.85 5.28 -8.35
CA PRO A 42 -9.30 5.07 -8.32
C PRO A 42 -9.78 3.83 -9.08
N CYS A 43 -8.95 3.24 -9.94
CA CYS A 43 -9.28 1.99 -10.63
C CYS A 43 -9.02 0.73 -9.79
N GLU A 44 -8.35 0.88 -8.64
CA GLU A 44 -7.90 -0.21 -7.77
C GLU A 44 -8.23 0.04 -6.30
N SER A 45 -8.84 1.16 -6.00
CA SER A 45 -9.25 1.58 -4.66
C SER A 45 -10.71 1.99 -4.67
N PRO A 46 -11.53 1.55 -3.70
CA PRO A 46 -12.94 1.90 -3.68
C PRO A 46 -13.15 3.37 -3.34
N TYR A 47 -14.19 3.94 -3.92
CA TYR A 47 -14.70 5.26 -3.54
C TYR A 47 -15.52 5.14 -2.25
N ILE A 48 -14.92 5.55 -1.15
CA ILE A 48 -15.49 5.50 0.19
C ILE A 48 -16.41 6.70 0.37
N PRO A 49 -17.70 6.50 0.67
CA PRO A 49 -18.62 7.62 0.91
C PRO A 49 -18.36 8.26 2.28
N PHE A 50 -18.43 9.58 2.33
CA PHE A 50 -18.27 10.35 3.55
C PHE A 50 -19.03 11.69 3.49
N TYR A 51 -19.29 12.28 4.65
CA TYR A 51 -19.89 13.60 4.78
C TYR A 51 -18.81 14.59 5.25
N PRO A 52 -18.27 15.45 4.36
CA PRO A 52 -17.06 16.24 4.63
C PRO A 52 -17.23 17.28 5.75
N LEU A 53 -18.44 17.73 6.01
CA LEU A 53 -18.73 18.70 7.06
C LEU A 53 -19.21 18.07 8.39
N ALA A 54 -19.38 16.77 8.45
CA ALA A 54 -19.39 16.05 9.72
C ALA A 54 -17.94 15.97 10.21
N ARG A 55 -17.68 16.07 11.50
CA ARG A 55 -16.34 16.14 12.13
C ARG A 55 -15.25 15.32 11.43
N PRO A 56 -13.95 15.72 11.56
CA PRO A 56 -12.83 14.90 11.10
C PRO A 56 -12.90 13.49 11.70
N ALA A 57 -12.17 12.57 11.11
CA ALA A 57 -12.22 11.13 11.37
C ALA A 57 -11.62 10.70 12.73
N GLU A 58 -11.92 11.39 13.82
CA GLU A 58 -11.61 10.96 15.18
C GLU A 58 -12.23 9.60 15.46
N GLY A 59 -11.47 8.69 16.04
CA GLY A 59 -11.92 7.31 16.31
C GLY A 59 -11.69 6.33 15.16
N THR A 60 -11.04 6.76 14.08
CA THR A 60 -10.47 5.87 13.06
C THR A 60 -8.98 5.70 13.27
N ALA A 61 -8.37 4.73 12.59
CA ALA A 61 -6.93 4.63 12.48
C ALA A 61 -6.32 5.80 11.66
N PHE A 62 -7.14 6.63 11.01
CA PHE A 62 -6.71 7.85 10.33
C PHE A 62 -6.34 8.92 11.37
N MET A 63 -5.17 9.49 11.22
CA MET A 63 -4.66 10.50 12.15
C MET A 63 -5.37 11.83 12.01
N SER A 64 -5.45 12.59 13.11
CA SER A 64 -5.76 14.02 13.03
C SER A 64 -4.70 14.75 12.20
N TRP A 65 -5.08 15.89 11.60
CA TRP A 65 -4.16 16.72 10.82
C TRP A 65 -2.90 17.10 11.60
N ASP A 66 -3.06 17.50 12.85
CA ASP A 66 -1.94 17.91 13.72
C ASP A 66 -0.96 16.76 13.95
N LYS A 67 -1.48 15.58 14.25
CA LYS A 67 -0.65 14.39 14.44
C LYS A 67 0.02 13.98 13.13
N ALA A 68 -0.73 13.92 12.02
CA ALA A 68 -0.20 13.58 10.72
C ALA A 68 0.91 14.54 10.28
N THR A 69 0.70 15.85 10.47
CA THR A 69 1.70 16.88 10.15
C THR A 69 2.94 16.76 11.02
N ALA A 70 2.75 16.64 12.35
CA ALA A 70 3.87 16.52 13.28
C ALA A 70 4.74 15.28 12.99
N GLU A 71 4.12 14.20 12.56
CA GLU A 71 4.82 12.95 12.29
C GLU A 71 5.39 12.89 10.88
N HIS A 72 4.70 13.44 9.88
CA HIS A 72 5.18 13.50 8.50
C HIS A 72 6.59 14.11 8.39
N PHE A 73 6.88 15.14 9.19
CA PHE A 73 8.19 15.80 9.19
C PHE A 73 9.22 15.15 10.11
N LYS A 74 8.85 14.15 10.90
CA LYS A 74 9.82 13.43 11.73
C LYS A 74 10.71 12.48 10.94
N GLY A 75 10.35 12.17 9.69
CA GLY A 75 11.13 11.31 8.81
C GLY A 75 11.35 9.90 9.37
N THR A 76 10.42 9.39 10.18
CA THR A 76 10.57 8.08 10.79
C THR A 76 10.27 6.98 9.77
N PRO A 77 11.04 5.88 9.76
CA PRO A 77 10.87 4.77 8.82
C PRO A 77 9.49 4.12 8.88
N GLU A 78 8.76 4.31 9.98
CA GLU A 78 7.41 3.79 10.21
C GLU A 78 6.39 4.25 9.16
N TYR A 79 6.66 5.32 8.44
CA TYR A 79 5.76 5.88 7.43
C TYR A 79 5.86 5.25 6.06
N PHE A 80 6.90 4.50 5.80
CA PHE A 80 7.23 4.02 4.46
C PHE A 80 7.13 2.50 4.31
N GLY A 81 6.96 1.77 5.41
CA GLY A 81 6.74 0.33 5.39
C GLY A 81 5.30 0.00 4.95
N TRP A 82 5.13 -1.01 4.13
CA TRP A 82 3.83 -1.48 3.68
C TRP A 82 2.94 -2.02 4.82
N ARG A 83 3.51 -2.28 5.98
CA ARG A 83 2.84 -2.62 7.25
C ARG A 83 2.76 -1.45 8.22
N SER A 84 2.88 -0.21 7.73
CA SER A 84 2.71 0.91 8.63
C SER A 84 1.29 0.92 9.19
N GLU A 85 1.14 1.32 10.44
CA GLU A 85 -0.16 1.50 11.11
C GLU A 85 -1.06 2.54 10.43
N TRP A 86 -0.61 3.13 9.33
CA TRP A 86 -1.32 4.15 8.59
C TRP A 86 -2.28 3.54 7.57
N PRO A 87 -3.58 3.76 7.69
CA PRO A 87 -4.56 3.19 6.79
C PRO A 87 -4.30 3.49 5.32
N VAL A 88 -3.83 4.69 5.00
CA VAL A 88 -3.53 5.09 3.62
C VAL A 88 -2.46 4.20 2.98
N THR A 89 -1.49 3.71 3.77
CA THR A 89 -0.46 2.80 3.24
C THR A 89 -1.02 1.45 2.84
N THR A 90 -2.07 0.97 3.51
CA THR A 90 -2.79 -0.25 3.12
C THR A 90 -3.36 -0.10 1.70
N PHE A 91 -4.00 1.03 1.40
CA PHE A 91 -4.56 1.29 0.08
C PHE A 91 -3.48 1.45 -1.00
N VAL A 92 -2.40 2.16 -0.67
CA VAL A 92 -1.26 2.33 -1.59
C VAL A 92 -0.55 1.00 -1.84
N ALA A 93 -0.34 0.19 -0.81
CA ALA A 93 0.26 -1.13 -0.93
C ALA A 93 -0.62 -2.06 -1.77
N ALA A 94 -1.94 -2.08 -1.53
CA ALA A 94 -2.90 -2.84 -2.30
C ALA A 94 -2.86 -2.44 -3.78
N ALA A 95 -2.98 -1.15 -4.07
CA ALA A 95 -2.95 -0.65 -5.43
C ALA A 95 -1.61 -0.96 -6.13
N ASN A 96 -0.47 -0.82 -5.45
CA ASN A 96 0.83 -1.19 -6.00
C ASN A 96 0.92 -2.69 -6.29
N THR A 97 0.44 -3.53 -5.36
CA THR A 97 0.41 -4.99 -5.54
C THR A 97 -0.43 -5.38 -6.74
N TYR A 98 -1.61 -4.79 -6.91
CA TYR A 98 -2.52 -5.08 -8.02
C TYR A 98 -1.93 -4.66 -9.37
N ASP A 99 -1.24 -3.54 -9.45
CA ASP A 99 -0.50 -3.12 -10.64
C ASP A 99 0.54 -4.15 -11.09
N PHE A 100 1.23 -4.78 -10.13
CA PHE A 100 2.22 -5.80 -10.43
C PHE A 100 1.60 -7.13 -10.85
N GLN A 101 0.45 -7.46 -10.31
CA GLN A 101 -0.21 -8.74 -10.57
C GLN A 101 -1.13 -8.74 -11.77
N ARG A 102 -1.28 -7.70 -12.52
CA ARG A 102 -2.11 -7.45 -13.71
C ARG A 102 -3.09 -8.53 -14.18
N GLN A 103 -2.80 -9.79 -13.92
CA GLN A 103 -3.66 -10.93 -14.26
C GLN A 103 -4.96 -10.92 -13.46
N ASP A 104 -4.98 -10.23 -12.32
CA ASP A 104 -6.10 -10.19 -11.37
C ASP A 104 -6.90 -8.87 -11.38
N GLN A 105 -6.66 -7.97 -12.35
CA GLN A 105 -7.36 -6.69 -12.38
C GLN A 105 -8.88 -6.83 -12.46
N LYS A 106 -9.39 -7.87 -13.14
CA LYS A 106 -10.84 -8.13 -13.21
C LYS A 106 -11.41 -8.47 -11.84
N ASP A 107 -10.68 -9.25 -11.05
CA ASP A 107 -11.08 -9.65 -9.71
C ASP A 107 -11.01 -8.48 -8.73
N VAL A 108 -9.95 -7.67 -8.78
CA VAL A 108 -9.83 -6.45 -7.99
C VAL A 108 -10.95 -5.48 -8.31
N ARG A 109 -11.25 -5.29 -9.60
CA ARG A 109 -12.34 -4.42 -10.02
C ARG A 109 -13.69 -4.92 -9.55
N ALA A 110 -13.98 -6.21 -9.68
CA ALA A 110 -15.21 -6.80 -9.17
C ALA A 110 -15.34 -6.65 -7.64
N PHE A 111 -14.22 -6.76 -6.93
CA PHE A 111 -14.17 -6.52 -5.48
C PHE A 111 -14.50 -5.05 -5.16
N VAL A 112 -13.86 -4.09 -5.83
CA VAL A 112 -14.12 -2.64 -5.66
C VAL A 112 -15.58 -2.31 -5.96
N GLU A 113 -16.08 -2.74 -7.13
CA GLU A 113 -17.47 -2.50 -7.56
C GLU A 113 -18.49 -3.10 -6.57
N LYS A 114 -18.18 -4.25 -5.99
CA LYS A 114 -19.04 -4.88 -4.96
C LYS A 114 -19.11 -4.05 -3.67
N LEU A 115 -17.99 -3.52 -3.20
CA LEU A 115 -17.94 -2.65 -2.03
C LEU A 115 -18.74 -1.36 -2.27
N GLU A 116 -18.44 -0.68 -3.37
CA GLU A 116 -19.11 0.58 -3.76
C GLU A 116 -20.62 0.40 -3.88
N ALA A 117 -21.07 -0.62 -4.60
CA ALA A 117 -22.51 -0.91 -4.75
C ALA A 117 -23.20 -1.23 -3.42
N GLY A 118 -22.49 -1.77 -2.44
CA GLY A 118 -22.98 -1.95 -1.07
C GLY A 118 -23.20 -0.61 -0.37
N TRP A 119 -22.19 0.25 -0.40
CA TRP A 119 -22.23 1.55 0.28
C TRP A 119 -23.18 2.55 -0.38
N GLU A 120 -23.27 2.56 -1.72
CA GLU A 120 -24.19 3.42 -2.46
C GLU A 120 -25.66 3.20 -2.05
N LYS A 121 -26.04 1.96 -1.68
CA LYS A 121 -27.38 1.66 -1.20
C LYS A 121 -27.68 2.28 0.15
N ASP A 122 -26.66 2.46 1.00
CA ASP A 122 -26.80 3.00 2.35
C ASP A 122 -26.95 4.53 2.34
N VAL A 123 -26.25 5.22 1.44
CA VAL A 123 -26.16 6.69 1.41
C VAL A 123 -27.54 7.39 1.42
N PRO A 124 -28.54 7.00 0.60
CA PRO A 124 -29.85 7.65 0.64
C PRO A 124 -30.55 7.54 1.99
N ALA A 125 -30.45 6.38 2.65
CA ALA A 125 -31.06 6.15 3.96
C ALA A 125 -30.35 6.97 5.05
N VAL A 126 -29.02 7.03 5.01
CA VAL A 126 -28.20 7.84 5.92
C VAL A 126 -28.54 9.32 5.76
N THR A 127 -28.59 9.81 4.53
CA THR A 127 -28.97 11.20 4.23
C THR A 127 -30.39 11.52 4.72
N ALA A 128 -31.35 10.65 4.49
CA ALA A 128 -32.73 10.84 4.94
C ALA A 128 -32.85 10.88 6.47
N HIS A 129 -32.11 10.01 7.16
CA HIS A 129 -32.08 10.00 8.63
C HIS A 129 -31.42 11.26 9.17
N ALA A 130 -30.29 11.69 8.60
CA ALA A 130 -29.62 12.94 8.96
C ALA A 130 -30.55 14.17 8.75
N LYS A 131 -31.31 14.21 7.65
CA LYS A 131 -32.35 15.24 7.43
C LYS A 131 -33.40 15.28 8.55
N THR A 132 -33.78 14.14 9.07
CA THR A 132 -34.74 14.05 10.18
C THR A 132 -34.10 14.56 11.47
N LEU A 133 -32.85 14.20 11.76
CA LEU A 133 -32.12 14.67 12.92
C LEU A 133 -31.89 16.18 12.88
N LEU A 134 -31.62 16.76 11.71
CA LEU A 134 -31.45 18.21 11.52
C LEU A 134 -32.67 19.02 11.92
N LYS A 135 -33.88 18.44 11.86
CA LYS A 135 -35.11 19.12 12.35
C LYS A 135 -35.16 19.19 13.87
N VAL A 136 -34.40 18.37 14.58
CA VAL A 136 -34.39 18.28 16.04
C VAL A 136 -33.14 18.92 16.61
N SER A 137 -31.96 18.58 16.10
CA SER A 137 -30.67 19.11 16.53
C SER A 137 -29.60 18.90 15.44
N LYS A 138 -28.88 19.97 15.14
CA LYS A 138 -27.73 19.95 14.24
C LYS A 138 -26.63 19.06 14.79
N GLU A 139 -26.39 19.12 16.09
CA GLU A 139 -25.35 18.35 16.79
C GLU A 139 -25.60 16.85 16.64
N LYS A 140 -26.84 16.38 16.85
CA LYS A 140 -27.21 14.97 16.65
C LYS A 140 -27.02 14.51 15.21
N ALA A 141 -27.32 15.37 14.24
CA ALA A 141 -27.08 15.07 12.84
C ALA A 141 -25.58 14.94 12.52
N VAL A 142 -24.76 15.85 13.06
CA VAL A 142 -23.29 15.81 12.91
C VAL A 142 -22.71 14.57 13.55
N GLU A 143 -23.12 14.22 14.76
CA GLU A 143 -22.66 12.98 15.45
C GLU A 143 -23.03 11.72 14.65
N TYR A 144 -24.24 11.65 14.13
CA TYR A 144 -24.68 10.51 13.31
C TYR A 144 -23.87 10.38 12.03
N LEU A 145 -23.64 11.49 11.30
CA LEU A 145 -22.86 11.50 10.07
C LEU A 145 -21.37 11.22 10.35
N HIS A 146 -20.85 11.70 11.49
CA HIS A 146 -19.50 11.38 11.92
C HIS A 146 -19.35 9.87 12.19
N ALA A 147 -20.29 9.26 12.92
CA ALA A 147 -20.27 7.83 13.17
C ALA A 147 -20.34 7.01 11.87
N TYR A 148 -21.09 7.49 10.87
CA TYR A 148 -21.10 6.90 9.53
C TYR A 148 -19.74 7.00 8.87
N ASN A 149 -19.07 8.15 8.88
CA ASN A 149 -17.74 8.35 8.30
C ASN A 149 -16.72 7.37 8.92
N VAL A 150 -16.72 7.26 10.26
CA VAL A 150 -15.84 6.34 11.00
C VAL A 150 -16.09 4.89 10.56
N ARG A 151 -17.35 4.49 10.47
CA ARG A 151 -17.73 3.14 10.03
C ARG A 151 -17.22 2.86 8.62
N MET A 152 -17.47 3.75 7.67
CA MET A 152 -17.09 3.54 6.26
C MET A 152 -15.58 3.43 6.08
N LEU A 153 -14.81 4.28 6.76
CA LEU A 153 -13.34 4.23 6.70
C LEU A 153 -12.79 2.93 7.28
N ASN A 154 -13.33 2.48 8.42
CA ASN A 154 -12.88 1.23 9.05
C ASN A 154 -13.27 0.00 8.22
N GLU A 155 -14.49 -0.05 7.67
CA GLU A 155 -14.94 -1.13 6.79
C GLU A 155 -14.09 -1.19 5.51
N ALA A 156 -13.82 -0.04 4.90
CA ALA A 156 -12.99 0.02 3.69
C ALA A 156 -11.57 -0.47 3.95
N GLN A 157 -10.96 -0.01 5.06
CA GLN A 157 -9.61 -0.44 5.44
C GLN A 157 -9.55 -1.95 5.68
N ALA A 158 -10.49 -2.49 6.45
CA ALA A 158 -10.53 -3.92 6.75
C ALA A 158 -10.70 -4.75 5.48
N ALA A 159 -11.63 -4.36 4.59
CA ALA A 159 -11.87 -5.07 3.34
C ALA A 159 -10.67 -5.03 2.39
N VAL A 160 -10.00 -3.87 2.28
CA VAL A 160 -8.81 -3.73 1.43
C VAL A 160 -7.63 -4.50 2.02
N ALA A 161 -7.45 -4.49 3.35
CA ALA A 161 -6.41 -5.27 4.02
C ALA A 161 -6.61 -6.78 3.82
N GLU A 162 -7.84 -7.27 3.98
CA GLU A 162 -8.19 -8.68 3.74
C GLU A 162 -7.90 -9.08 2.28
N LYS A 163 -8.32 -8.23 1.32
CA LYS A 163 -8.07 -8.49 -0.10
C LYS A 163 -6.60 -8.45 -0.46
N LEU A 164 -5.85 -7.55 0.16
CA LEU A 164 -4.40 -7.48 0.01
C LEU A 164 -3.74 -8.74 0.54
N GLU A 165 -4.14 -9.22 1.72
CA GLU A 165 -3.62 -10.47 2.30
C GLU A 165 -3.97 -11.69 1.44
N GLU A 166 -5.17 -11.72 0.84
CA GLU A 166 -5.55 -12.78 -0.11
C GLU A 166 -4.62 -12.79 -1.34
N LYS A 167 -4.31 -11.61 -1.88
CA LYS A 167 -3.54 -11.45 -3.12
C LYS A 167 -2.03 -11.48 -2.93
N ALA A 168 -1.56 -11.04 -1.78
CA ALA A 168 -0.15 -10.94 -1.44
C ALA A 168 0.11 -11.44 0.00
N PRO A 169 -0.06 -12.76 0.24
CA PRO A 169 0.15 -13.34 1.57
C PRO A 169 1.64 -13.46 1.95
N TRP A 170 2.48 -12.63 1.39
CA TRP A 170 3.93 -12.65 1.58
C TRP A 170 4.44 -11.37 2.24
N THR A 171 5.47 -11.52 3.01
CA THR A 171 6.16 -10.44 3.70
C THR A 171 7.60 -10.38 3.24
N LEU A 172 8.12 -9.18 3.07
CA LEU A 172 9.51 -8.90 2.74
C LEU A 172 10.14 -8.04 3.82
N ALA A 173 11.41 -8.29 4.13
CA ALA A 173 12.23 -7.35 4.88
C ALA A 173 13.59 -7.15 4.19
N VAL A 174 14.01 -5.90 4.09
CA VAL A 174 15.39 -5.51 3.77
C VAL A 174 16.14 -5.40 5.09
N MET A 175 17.12 -6.27 5.31
CA MET A 175 17.86 -6.40 6.58
C MET A 175 18.97 -5.34 6.69
N ALA A 176 18.61 -4.09 6.41
CA ALA A 176 19.49 -2.94 6.54
C ALA A 176 18.66 -1.67 6.78
N ASP A 177 19.14 -0.80 7.66
CA ASP A 177 18.53 0.50 7.92
C ASP A 177 18.68 1.44 6.73
N SER A 178 19.79 1.32 6.03
CA SER A 178 20.12 2.12 4.87
C SER A 178 20.90 1.32 3.83
N ILE A 179 20.89 1.79 2.60
CA ILE A 179 21.58 1.19 1.47
C ILE A 179 22.53 2.23 0.88
N ASN A 180 23.82 1.90 0.83
CA ASN A 180 24.83 2.73 0.18
C ASN A 180 24.89 2.40 -1.33
N PRO A 181 24.51 3.34 -2.21
CA PRO A 181 24.46 3.09 -3.64
C PRO A 181 25.84 2.92 -4.30
N LYS A 182 26.92 3.18 -3.56
CA LYS A 182 28.30 3.04 -4.03
C LYS A 182 29.00 1.80 -3.45
N SER A 183 28.38 1.09 -2.51
CA SER A 183 29.00 -0.03 -1.79
C SER A 183 28.75 -1.37 -2.46
N ASP A 184 29.80 -2.19 -2.57
CA ASP A 184 29.71 -3.60 -2.93
C ASP A 184 29.46 -4.52 -1.72
N GLU A 185 29.29 -3.94 -0.52
CA GLU A 185 28.88 -4.67 0.67
C GLU A 185 27.55 -5.39 0.43
N LYS A 186 27.35 -6.46 1.18
CA LYS A 186 26.15 -7.31 1.04
C LYS A 186 25.04 -6.81 1.94
N VAL A 187 23.82 -6.96 1.44
CA VAL A 187 22.58 -6.75 2.18
C VAL A 187 21.67 -7.95 1.93
N GLU A 188 20.99 -8.37 2.95
CA GLU A 188 20.03 -9.45 2.88
C GLU A 188 18.62 -8.89 2.68
N VAL A 189 17.86 -9.59 1.85
CA VAL A 189 16.44 -9.35 1.63
C VAL A 189 15.72 -10.66 1.89
N VAL A 190 14.84 -10.67 2.86
CA VAL A 190 14.15 -11.86 3.35
C VAL A 190 12.72 -11.89 2.82
N LEU A 191 12.36 -12.97 2.14
CA LEU A 191 10.99 -13.32 1.84
C LEU A 191 10.53 -14.32 2.89
N PHE A 192 9.59 -13.91 3.75
CA PHE A 192 9.11 -14.74 4.84
C PHE A 192 8.14 -15.81 4.36
N SER A 193 8.26 -16.98 4.94
CA SER A 193 7.27 -18.05 4.84
C SER A 193 6.06 -17.76 5.73
N SER A 194 4.97 -18.41 5.44
CA SER A 194 3.73 -18.32 6.24
C SER A 194 2.89 -19.56 6.02
N GLY A 195 1.80 -19.74 6.73
CA GLY A 195 0.83 -20.80 6.46
C GLY A 195 0.24 -20.78 5.02
N LYS A 196 0.45 -19.68 4.27
CA LYS A 196 -0.05 -19.51 2.91
C LYS A 196 1.05 -19.50 1.84
N LEU A 197 2.31 -19.35 2.23
CA LEU A 197 3.47 -19.25 1.35
C LEU A 197 4.67 -20.01 1.90
N ASP A 198 5.18 -20.95 1.15
CA ASP A 198 6.49 -21.56 1.39
C ASP A 198 7.55 -20.80 0.57
N ALA A 199 8.20 -19.83 1.20
CA ALA A 199 9.20 -18.98 0.55
C ALA A 199 10.43 -19.77 0.08
N THR A 200 10.70 -20.96 0.65
CA THR A 200 11.85 -21.80 0.26
C THR A 200 11.74 -22.31 -1.18
N LYS A 201 10.54 -22.27 -1.75
CA LYS A 201 10.29 -22.64 -3.16
C LYS A 201 10.52 -21.49 -4.14
N ALA A 202 10.98 -20.35 -3.66
CA ALA A 202 11.36 -19.26 -4.55
C ALA A 202 12.54 -19.65 -5.44
N ASP A 203 12.46 -19.31 -6.73
CA ASP A 203 13.51 -19.61 -7.70
C ASP A 203 14.57 -18.49 -7.70
N PRO A 204 15.79 -18.71 -7.15
CA PRO A 204 16.82 -17.68 -7.11
C PRO A 204 17.29 -17.22 -8.50
N LYS A 205 17.15 -18.07 -9.53
CA LYS A 205 17.53 -17.72 -10.91
C LYS A 205 16.51 -16.80 -11.57
N GLN A 206 15.29 -16.79 -11.04
CA GLN A 206 14.19 -15.94 -11.48
C GLN A 206 13.82 -14.90 -10.38
N THR A 207 14.83 -14.47 -9.63
CA THR A 207 14.67 -13.47 -8.58
C THR A 207 15.45 -12.22 -8.91
N TRP A 208 14.80 -11.06 -8.75
CA TRP A 208 15.37 -9.73 -8.98
C TRP A 208 14.95 -8.79 -7.86
N GLY A 209 15.93 -8.01 -7.39
CA GLY A 209 15.69 -6.98 -6.37
C GLY A 209 16.12 -5.61 -6.85
N GLY A 210 15.47 -4.59 -6.34
CA GLY A 210 15.82 -3.20 -6.59
C GLY A 210 14.65 -2.24 -6.52
N VAL A 211 14.93 -0.96 -6.82
CA VAL A 211 13.90 0.04 -6.94
C VAL A 211 13.38 0.05 -8.36
N GLY A 212 12.13 -0.05 -8.47
CA GLY A 212 11.48 0.12 -9.73
C GLY A 212 10.22 -0.69 -9.88
N ARG A 213 9.23 -0.02 -10.39
CA ARG A 213 8.02 -0.67 -10.85
C ARG A 213 8.39 -1.49 -12.07
N ALA A 214 8.34 -2.81 -11.96
CA ALA A 214 8.35 -3.65 -13.14
C ALA A 214 7.12 -3.28 -13.97
N SER A 215 7.29 -2.47 -15.01
CA SER A 215 6.19 -2.07 -15.86
C SER A 215 5.78 -3.22 -16.77
N ILE A 216 4.51 -3.51 -16.76
CA ILE A 216 3.64 -3.55 -17.94
C ILE A 216 3.91 -4.65 -18.95
N GLY A 217 3.11 -5.71 -18.86
CA GLY A 217 3.00 -6.79 -19.84
C GLY A 217 3.33 -8.16 -19.26
N ASN A 218 2.97 -9.22 -19.96
CA ASN A 218 3.24 -10.62 -19.59
C ASN A 218 4.74 -10.98 -19.55
N LYS A 219 5.60 -10.00 -19.78
CA LYS A 219 7.05 -10.10 -19.57
C LYS A 219 7.43 -8.96 -18.65
N ILE A 220 8.27 -9.25 -17.65
CA ILE A 220 8.95 -8.23 -16.87
C ILE A 220 9.83 -7.46 -17.87
N THR A 221 9.28 -6.41 -18.45
CA THR A 221 10.06 -5.49 -19.25
C THR A 221 10.81 -4.61 -18.26
N MET A 222 12.04 -4.96 -18.00
CA MET A 222 12.93 -4.25 -17.11
C MET A 222 13.31 -2.91 -17.73
N SER A 223 12.45 -1.92 -17.57
CA SER A 223 12.83 -0.52 -17.86
C SER A 223 13.86 0.03 -16.87
N GLN A 224 14.15 -0.75 -15.82
CA GLN A 224 15.12 -0.44 -14.79
C GLN A 224 16.00 -1.67 -14.54
N LYS A 225 17.26 -1.43 -14.25
CA LYS A 225 18.22 -2.49 -13.94
C LYS A 225 17.93 -3.02 -12.53
N LEU A 226 17.25 -4.15 -12.44
CA LEU A 226 17.12 -4.90 -11.20
C LEU A 226 18.34 -5.81 -11.05
N ALA A 227 18.80 -5.98 -9.79
CA ALA A 227 19.89 -6.87 -9.48
C ALA A 227 19.39 -8.30 -9.29
N GLN A 228 20.18 -9.28 -9.71
CA GLN A 228 20.00 -10.67 -9.26
C GLN A 228 20.72 -10.87 -7.91
N PRO A 229 20.22 -11.77 -7.04
CA PRO A 229 20.90 -12.10 -5.81
C PRO A 229 22.22 -12.81 -6.12
N VAL A 230 23.25 -12.49 -5.33
CA VAL A 230 24.56 -13.18 -5.43
C VAL A 230 24.57 -14.48 -4.65
N LYS A 231 23.62 -14.67 -3.72
CA LYS A 231 23.40 -15.86 -2.92
C LYS A 231 21.93 -15.96 -2.55
N ALA A 232 21.44 -17.18 -2.38
CA ALA A 232 20.14 -17.44 -1.76
C ALA A 232 20.27 -18.65 -0.83
N GLU A 233 19.64 -18.60 0.33
CA GLU A 233 19.62 -19.69 1.31
C GLU A 233 18.33 -19.70 2.10
N ALA A 234 17.93 -20.89 2.55
CA ALA A 234 16.74 -21.05 3.38
C ALA A 234 17.14 -21.14 4.87
N ARG A 235 16.65 -20.24 5.71
CA ARG A 235 16.82 -20.24 7.16
C ARG A 235 15.60 -19.62 7.84
N ASP A 236 15.32 -20.02 9.06
CA ASP A 236 14.32 -19.39 9.92
C ASP A 236 14.90 -18.07 10.46
N VAL A 237 14.32 -16.94 10.06
CA VAL A 237 14.86 -15.61 10.37
C VAL A 237 14.09 -14.95 11.51
N ASP A 238 12.79 -15.19 11.61
CA ASP A 238 11.90 -14.59 12.62
C ASP A 238 11.60 -15.53 13.79
N GLY A 239 12.06 -16.81 13.73
CA GLY A 239 11.92 -17.76 14.82
C GLY A 239 10.55 -18.42 14.91
N ASP A 240 9.74 -18.35 13.87
CA ASP A 240 8.39 -18.93 13.82
C ASP A 240 8.39 -20.45 13.54
N GLY A 241 9.57 -21.03 13.26
CA GLY A 241 9.77 -22.44 12.93
C GLY A 241 9.63 -22.79 11.45
N LEU A 242 9.27 -21.84 10.61
CA LEU A 242 9.29 -21.98 9.16
C LEU A 242 10.62 -21.46 8.60
N LYS A 243 11.07 -22.05 7.51
CA LYS A 243 12.28 -21.54 6.83
C LYS A 243 11.87 -20.47 5.83
N ASP A 244 12.49 -19.33 5.93
CA ASP A 244 12.37 -18.21 5.00
C ASP A 244 13.37 -18.33 3.87
N MET A 245 13.17 -17.60 2.78
CA MET A 245 14.15 -17.47 1.74
C MET A 245 14.91 -16.15 1.88
N VAL A 246 16.20 -16.24 2.14
CA VAL A 246 17.11 -15.11 2.28
C VAL A 246 17.89 -14.93 0.98
N PHE A 247 17.71 -13.78 0.35
CA PHE A 247 18.45 -13.37 -0.83
C PHE A 247 19.51 -12.34 -0.47
N THR A 248 20.75 -12.60 -0.84
CA THR A 248 21.85 -11.65 -0.64
C THR A 248 22.10 -10.86 -1.92
N PHE A 249 22.08 -9.56 -1.82
CA PHE A 249 22.40 -8.62 -2.91
C PHE A 249 23.62 -7.78 -2.56
N THR A 250 24.23 -7.13 -3.54
CA THR A 250 25.11 -5.98 -3.27
C THR A 250 24.25 -4.74 -3.05
N GLN A 251 24.64 -3.86 -2.12
CA GLN A 251 23.93 -2.61 -1.88
C GLN A 251 23.84 -1.76 -3.15
N LYS A 252 24.95 -1.62 -3.88
CA LYS A 252 25.00 -0.97 -5.18
C LYS A 252 24.04 -1.59 -6.21
N GLY A 253 23.89 -2.92 -6.17
CA GLY A 253 22.97 -3.63 -7.06
C GLY A 253 21.52 -3.26 -6.79
N LEU A 254 21.10 -3.28 -5.52
CA LEU A 254 19.74 -2.88 -5.13
C LEU A 254 19.45 -1.41 -5.39
N ALA A 255 20.42 -0.53 -5.17
CA ALA A 255 20.28 0.90 -5.29
C ALA A 255 20.56 1.48 -6.68
N GLN A 256 20.61 0.65 -7.72
CA GLN A 256 20.88 1.13 -9.09
C GLN A 256 19.86 2.21 -9.52
N ASN A 257 20.39 3.34 -9.99
CA ASN A 257 19.64 4.49 -10.52
C ASN A 257 18.79 5.26 -9.49
N MET A 258 19.08 5.15 -8.21
CA MET A 258 18.40 5.92 -7.16
C MET A 258 19.07 7.26 -6.91
N LEU A 259 18.26 8.22 -6.53
CA LEU A 259 18.76 9.47 -5.96
C LEU A 259 19.06 9.22 -4.48
N ALA A 260 20.28 9.58 -4.07
CA ALA A 260 20.68 9.51 -2.68
C ALA A 260 19.89 10.50 -1.81
N GLY A 261 19.68 10.17 -0.54
CA GLY A 261 19.03 11.04 0.44
C GLY A 261 17.51 10.91 0.53
N ALA A 262 16.92 9.82 0.03
CA ALA A 262 15.50 9.56 0.11
C ALA A 262 15.20 8.11 0.48
N ASN A 263 13.98 7.86 0.98
CA ASN A 263 13.44 6.52 1.14
C ASN A 263 12.89 6.02 -0.20
N TYR A 264 13.08 4.74 -0.45
CA TYR A 264 12.57 4.06 -1.63
C TYR A 264 11.98 2.71 -1.29
N ASP A 265 10.94 2.33 -2.04
CA ASP A 265 10.41 0.98 -2.03
C ASP A 265 11.40 0.05 -2.75
N ILE A 266 11.97 -0.87 -2.00
CA ILE A 266 12.81 -1.95 -2.53
C ILE A 266 11.90 -3.14 -2.85
N TRP A 267 11.80 -3.47 -4.11
CA TRP A 267 10.99 -4.58 -4.57
C TRP A 267 11.82 -5.84 -4.74
N LEU A 268 11.23 -6.96 -4.36
CA LEU A 268 11.69 -8.30 -4.73
C LEU A 268 10.66 -8.91 -5.68
N HIS A 269 11.11 -9.33 -6.84
CA HIS A 269 10.33 -10.10 -7.80
C HIS A 269 10.89 -11.50 -7.89
N THR A 270 10.05 -12.50 -7.70
CA THR A 270 10.44 -13.91 -7.78
C THR A 270 9.28 -14.78 -8.27
N TYR A 271 9.52 -16.07 -8.44
CA TYR A 271 8.49 -17.07 -8.67
C TYR A 271 8.54 -18.10 -7.55
N VAL A 272 7.38 -18.38 -6.93
CA VAL A 272 7.20 -19.43 -5.92
C VAL A 272 6.16 -20.40 -6.46
N ASP A 273 6.51 -21.67 -6.59
CA ASP A 273 5.67 -22.70 -7.24
C ASP A 273 5.12 -22.24 -8.62
N GLY A 274 5.94 -21.55 -9.40
CA GLY A 274 5.56 -21.01 -10.73
C GLY A 274 4.63 -19.81 -10.70
N LYS A 275 4.20 -19.35 -9.53
CA LYS A 275 3.41 -18.12 -9.36
C LYS A 275 4.34 -16.95 -9.13
N ARG A 276 4.04 -15.83 -9.77
CA ARG A 276 4.79 -14.59 -9.57
C ARG A 276 4.51 -14.02 -8.19
N VAL A 277 5.56 -13.70 -7.46
CA VAL A 277 5.55 -13.00 -6.19
C VAL A 277 6.24 -11.65 -6.39
N ALA A 278 5.62 -10.59 -5.95
CA ALA A 278 6.20 -9.25 -5.90
C ALA A 278 5.96 -8.69 -4.50
N ALA A 279 7.02 -8.56 -3.74
CA ALA A 279 7.00 -8.05 -2.37
C ALA A 279 7.86 -6.80 -2.27
N MET A 280 7.58 -5.95 -1.32
CA MET A 280 8.35 -4.73 -1.10
C MET A 280 8.60 -4.45 0.38
N ASP A 281 9.69 -3.78 0.64
CA ASP A 281 10.00 -3.11 1.90
C ASP A 281 10.68 -1.78 1.57
N THR A 282 10.83 -0.90 2.55
CA THR A 282 11.40 0.42 2.37
C THR A 282 12.81 0.48 2.91
N ALA A 283 13.71 1.15 2.19
CA ALA A 283 15.04 1.46 2.67
C ALA A 283 15.43 2.89 2.33
N PHE A 284 16.22 3.50 3.21
CA PHE A 284 16.82 4.80 2.96
C PHE A 284 18.08 4.63 2.07
N ILE A 285 18.20 5.46 1.04
CA ILE A 285 19.39 5.48 0.18
C ILE A 285 20.34 6.54 0.71
N GLU A 286 21.51 6.10 1.17
CA GLU A 286 22.51 6.96 1.78
C GLU A 286 23.02 8.06 0.85
N THR A 287 23.28 9.23 1.44
CA THR A 287 24.10 10.27 0.82
C THR A 287 25.46 10.35 1.53
N GLU A 288 26.38 11.11 0.96
CA GLU A 288 27.66 11.36 1.58
C GLU A 288 27.46 12.04 2.96
N GLY A 289 27.88 11.33 4.01
CA GLY A 289 27.79 11.79 5.39
C GLY A 289 26.44 11.61 6.09
N TYR A 290 25.40 11.04 5.44
CA TYR A 290 24.10 10.79 6.06
C TYR A 290 23.54 9.43 5.70
N LYS A 291 23.32 8.59 6.72
CA LYS A 291 22.81 7.22 6.60
C LYS A 291 21.28 7.10 6.76
N GLY A 292 20.60 8.21 6.97
CA GLY A 292 19.18 8.19 7.26
C GLY A 292 18.87 7.92 8.74
N PRO A 293 17.60 7.93 9.09
CA PRO A 293 17.12 7.50 10.41
C PRO A 293 17.29 5.99 10.56
N ALA A 294 17.72 5.53 11.73
CA ALA A 294 17.79 4.11 12.03
C ALA A 294 16.37 3.47 11.95
N LYS A 295 16.26 2.34 11.28
CA LYS A 295 15.04 1.53 11.37
C LYS A 295 14.84 1.09 12.82
N ARG A 296 13.63 1.23 13.35
CA ARG A 296 13.28 0.47 14.56
C ARG A 296 13.35 -1.01 14.20
N THR A 297 14.13 -1.75 14.97
CA THR A 297 14.14 -3.21 14.88
C THR A 297 12.71 -3.71 15.12
N GLN A 298 12.09 -4.32 14.12
CA GLN A 298 10.76 -4.93 14.21
C GLN A 298 10.71 -6.16 15.15
N ASN A 299 11.76 -6.39 15.93
CA ASN A 299 11.95 -7.60 16.75
C ASN A 299 11.49 -7.46 18.20
N ALA A 300 10.61 -6.54 18.53
CA ALA A 300 10.19 -6.41 19.93
C ALA A 300 8.75 -6.86 20.24
N ASP A 301 7.87 -7.00 19.23
CA ASP A 301 6.46 -7.34 19.49
C ASP A 301 5.80 -8.09 18.30
N LEU A 302 6.35 -9.26 17.92
CA LEU A 302 5.61 -10.27 17.16
C LEU A 302 5.29 -11.45 18.04
#